data_c991557affce283bb1d3458d61852b03
#
_entry.id   c991557affce283bb1d3458d61852b03
#
_cell.length_a   1.000
_cell.length_b   1.000
_cell.length_c   1.000
_cell.angle_alpha   90.00
_cell.angle_beta   90.00
_cell.angle_gamma   90.00
#
_symmetry.space_group_name_H-M   'P 1'
#
loop_
_entity.id
_entity.type
_entity.pdbx_description
1 polymer ?
#
loop_
_entity_poly.entity_id
_entity_poly.type
_entity_poly.pdbx_seq_one_letter_code
_entity_poly.pdbx_strand_id
1 'polypeptide(L)'
;MTFDIEWWWKFQEEISIQFGFSKIREDVATRLVSRLNFPKSSIMDFFENKEIIIVGAGLTKSSKLPSSNLLVADGALRACLELDIVPEWVITDLDGYIPDILWASQNGSKTIVHAHGDNISRVNQYVDQINPSCITTTYPSPYSSCWGGFTDGDRSVMMCLSLGCKSIKLEGFNFDKVGSFSGDYSPQKLKKLRWAKKIINECQNRSSSIIF
;
A
#
# COMPACT_ATOMS: atom_id res chain seq x y z
N MET A 1 -5.14 -19.84 -8.77
CA MET A 1 -6.08 -19.04 -9.58
C MET A 1 -5.72 -17.58 -9.37
N THR A 2 -5.38 -16.84 -10.41
CA THR A 2 -4.96 -15.42 -10.29
C THR A 2 -6.19 -14.58 -9.95
N PHE A 3 -6.09 -13.70 -8.95
CA PHE A 3 -7.17 -12.77 -8.61
C PHE A 3 -7.43 -11.83 -9.79
N ASP A 4 -8.67 -11.80 -10.27
CA ASP A 4 -9.07 -10.95 -11.39
C ASP A 4 -9.26 -9.51 -10.92
N ILE A 5 -8.54 -8.56 -11.53
CA ILE A 5 -8.59 -7.12 -11.22
C ILE A 5 -9.25 -6.29 -12.33
N GLU A 6 -9.88 -6.89 -13.32
CA GLU A 6 -10.49 -6.13 -14.43
C GLU A 6 -11.57 -5.14 -13.95
N TRP A 7 -12.31 -5.49 -12.90
CA TRP A 7 -13.29 -4.59 -12.26
C TRP A 7 -12.66 -3.33 -11.68
N TRP A 8 -11.37 -3.36 -11.33
CA TRP A 8 -10.64 -2.25 -10.72
C TRP A 8 -10.59 -1.03 -11.61
N TRP A 9 -10.46 -1.20 -12.91
CA TRP A 9 -10.28 -0.08 -13.84
C TRP A 9 -11.44 0.90 -13.83
N LYS A 10 -12.66 0.42 -13.60
CA LYS A 10 -13.83 1.29 -13.41
C LYS A 10 -13.67 2.14 -12.12
N PHE A 11 -13.21 1.53 -11.04
CA PHE A 11 -12.96 2.26 -9.78
C PHE A 11 -11.84 3.28 -9.96
N GLN A 12 -10.76 2.91 -10.64
CA GLN A 12 -9.65 3.81 -10.94
C GLN A 12 -10.11 5.04 -11.73
N GLU A 13 -10.99 4.88 -12.69
CA GLU A 13 -11.57 5.98 -13.46
C GLU A 13 -12.43 6.90 -12.57
N GLU A 14 -13.36 6.33 -11.80
CA GLU A 14 -14.21 7.07 -10.86
C GLU A 14 -13.37 7.86 -9.83
N ILE A 15 -12.31 7.25 -9.29
CA ILE A 15 -11.37 7.88 -8.36
C ILE A 15 -10.63 9.02 -9.05
N SER A 16 -10.11 8.79 -10.26
CA SER A 16 -9.37 9.80 -11.01
C SER A 16 -10.20 11.04 -11.28
N ILE A 17 -11.47 10.85 -11.65
CA ILE A 17 -12.43 11.96 -11.86
C ILE A 17 -12.71 12.68 -10.52
N GLN A 18 -13.01 11.93 -9.47
CA GLN A 18 -13.41 12.52 -8.18
C GLN A 18 -12.28 13.30 -7.49
N PHE A 19 -11.03 12.84 -7.64
CA PHE A 19 -9.87 13.47 -6.99
C PHE A 19 -9.04 14.35 -7.94
N GLY A 20 -9.41 14.42 -9.21
CA GLY A 20 -8.74 15.27 -10.20
C GLY A 20 -7.36 14.75 -10.61
N PHE A 21 -7.15 13.43 -10.60
CA PHE A 21 -5.86 12.86 -10.98
C PHE A 21 -5.62 12.94 -12.49
N SER A 22 -4.44 13.41 -12.86
CA SER A 22 -4.05 13.60 -14.24
C SER A 22 -3.36 12.38 -14.81
N LYS A 23 -3.93 11.77 -15.84
CA LYS A 23 -3.30 10.64 -16.55
C LYS A 23 -1.90 10.99 -17.07
N ILE A 24 -1.68 12.24 -17.52
CA ILE A 24 -0.36 12.70 -17.96
C ILE A 24 0.66 12.63 -16.83
N ARG A 25 0.28 12.99 -15.60
CA ARG A 25 1.17 12.88 -14.44
C ARG A 25 1.44 11.43 -14.07
N GLU A 26 0.45 10.55 -14.17
CA GLU A 26 0.63 9.10 -13.98
C GLU A 26 1.61 8.51 -15.00
N ASP A 27 1.52 8.93 -16.27
CA ASP A 27 2.46 8.53 -17.31
C ASP A 27 3.88 9.04 -17.04
N VAL A 28 4.02 10.24 -16.42
CA VAL A 28 5.32 10.76 -16.00
C VAL A 28 5.90 9.94 -14.84
N ALA A 29 5.08 9.57 -13.86
CA ALA A 29 5.51 8.70 -12.75
C ALA A 29 5.99 7.34 -13.28
N THR A 30 5.25 6.73 -14.19
CA THR A 30 5.62 5.45 -14.82
C THR A 30 6.95 5.56 -15.60
N ARG A 31 7.16 6.66 -16.33
CA ARG A 31 8.44 6.92 -17.01
C ARG A 31 9.60 7.15 -16.05
N LEU A 32 9.37 7.79 -14.91
CA LEU A 32 10.39 7.91 -13.87
C LEU A 32 10.84 6.51 -13.42
N VAL A 33 9.91 5.64 -13.07
CA VAL A 33 10.21 4.27 -12.62
C VAL A 33 11.03 3.51 -13.67
N SER A 34 10.73 3.66 -14.96
CA SER A 34 11.49 3.02 -16.03
C SER A 34 12.96 3.49 -16.10
N ARG A 35 13.26 4.73 -15.68
CA ARG A 35 14.63 5.29 -15.65
C ARG A 35 15.41 4.87 -14.43
N LEU A 36 14.73 4.58 -13.32
CA LEU A 36 15.37 4.16 -12.07
C LEU A 36 15.99 2.76 -12.18
N ASN A 37 15.61 1.98 -13.20
CA ASN A 37 16.14 0.64 -13.51
C ASN A 37 16.22 -0.29 -12.29
N PHE A 38 15.24 -0.19 -11.38
CA PHE A 38 15.15 -1.13 -10.25
C PHE A 38 14.84 -2.53 -10.77
N PRO A 39 15.55 -3.55 -10.30
CA PRO A 39 15.22 -4.92 -10.67
C PRO A 39 13.80 -5.24 -10.21
N LYS A 40 13.02 -5.80 -11.12
CA LYS A 40 11.70 -6.34 -10.77
C LYS A 40 11.92 -7.62 -9.96
N SER A 41 12.14 -7.48 -8.65
CA SER A 41 12.28 -8.63 -7.77
C SER A 41 10.93 -9.33 -7.64
N SER A 42 10.95 -10.66 -7.73
CA SER A 42 9.78 -11.46 -7.39
C SER A 42 9.56 -11.36 -5.88
N ILE A 43 8.48 -10.69 -5.48
CA ILE A 43 8.02 -10.70 -4.08
C ILE A 43 7.02 -11.84 -3.86
N MET A 44 6.67 -12.58 -4.93
CA MET A 44 5.67 -13.64 -4.91
C MET A 44 6.00 -14.71 -3.87
N ASP A 45 7.26 -15.16 -3.81
CA ASP A 45 7.71 -16.22 -2.89
C ASP A 45 7.46 -15.90 -1.41
N PHE A 46 7.41 -14.59 -1.09
CA PHE A 46 7.07 -14.19 0.28
C PHE A 46 5.57 -14.25 0.55
N PHE A 47 4.73 -13.86 -0.41
CA PHE A 47 3.30 -13.68 -0.20
C PHE A 47 2.46 -14.93 -0.55
N GLU A 48 2.90 -15.71 -1.54
CA GLU A 48 2.15 -16.87 -2.01
C GLU A 48 1.94 -17.91 -0.91
N ASN A 49 0.69 -18.37 -0.76
CA ASN A 49 0.24 -19.33 0.26
C ASN A 49 0.50 -18.92 1.73
N LYS A 50 0.82 -17.66 1.99
CA LYS A 50 1.03 -17.14 3.34
C LYS A 50 -0.25 -16.54 3.94
N GLU A 51 -0.29 -16.53 5.25
CA GLU A 51 -1.25 -15.76 6.03
C GLU A 51 -0.61 -14.39 6.33
N ILE A 52 -1.19 -13.32 5.81
CA ILE A 52 -0.64 -11.97 5.93
C ILE A 52 -1.55 -11.12 6.79
N ILE A 53 -0.95 -10.35 7.69
CA ILE A 53 -1.65 -9.36 8.50
C ILE A 53 -1.34 -7.98 7.95
N ILE A 54 -2.36 -7.32 7.41
CA ILE A 54 -2.26 -5.95 6.90
C ILE A 54 -2.63 -4.99 8.03
N VAL A 55 -1.74 -4.07 8.30
CA VAL A 55 -1.87 -3.12 9.41
C VAL A 55 -2.21 -1.73 8.88
N GLY A 56 -3.35 -1.20 9.30
CA GLY A 56 -3.83 0.15 8.99
C GLY A 56 -3.62 1.13 10.15
N ALA A 57 -3.77 2.42 9.86
CA ALA A 57 -3.47 3.53 10.79
C ALA A 57 -4.46 3.71 11.97
N GLY A 58 -5.46 2.84 12.10
CA GLY A 58 -6.39 2.83 13.22
C GLY A 58 -5.91 2.04 14.45
N LEU A 59 -4.64 1.62 14.48
CA LEU A 59 -4.04 0.98 15.66
C LEU A 59 -4.15 1.87 16.90
N THR A 60 -4.20 1.21 18.04
CA THR A 60 -4.17 1.85 19.36
C THR A 60 -2.99 1.28 20.16
N LYS A 61 -2.59 1.97 21.25
CA LYS A 61 -1.53 1.50 22.15
C LYS A 61 -1.84 0.15 22.82
N SER A 62 -3.11 -0.28 22.82
CA SER A 62 -3.53 -1.58 23.32
C SER A 62 -3.59 -2.67 22.25
N SER A 63 -3.35 -2.34 21.00
CA SER A 63 -3.32 -3.30 19.91
C SER A 63 -2.19 -4.32 20.11
N LYS A 64 -2.49 -5.59 19.88
CA LYS A 64 -1.51 -6.67 19.94
C LYS A 64 -1.28 -7.18 18.53
N LEU A 65 -0.09 -6.94 18.00
CA LEU A 65 0.32 -7.47 16.70
C LEU A 65 1.24 -8.68 16.91
N PRO A 66 1.21 -9.68 16.04
CA PRO A 66 2.22 -10.73 16.03
C PRO A 66 3.57 -10.17 15.56
N SER A 67 4.62 -10.95 15.73
CA SER A 67 5.99 -10.56 15.34
C SER A 67 6.34 -10.88 13.88
N SER A 68 5.44 -11.47 13.12
CA SER A 68 5.73 -11.94 11.77
C SER A 68 4.53 -11.83 10.82
N ASN A 69 4.80 -11.90 9.53
CA ASN A 69 3.84 -11.79 8.44
C ASN A 69 3.10 -10.43 8.40
N LEU A 70 3.77 -9.37 8.84
CA LEU A 70 3.22 -8.03 8.86
C LEU A 70 3.51 -7.28 7.55
N LEU A 71 2.45 -6.79 6.91
CA LEU A 71 2.50 -5.79 5.85
C LEU A 71 1.83 -4.51 6.37
N VAL A 72 2.62 -3.47 6.56
CA VAL A 72 2.17 -2.23 7.20
C VAL A 72 1.95 -1.15 6.16
N ALA A 73 0.76 -0.56 6.13
CA ALA A 73 0.50 0.66 5.36
C ALA A 73 1.25 1.83 6.01
N ASP A 74 1.80 2.72 5.20
CA ASP A 74 2.64 3.85 5.62
C ASP A 74 2.09 4.59 6.86
N GLY A 75 0.83 5.00 6.81
CA GLY A 75 0.19 5.70 7.94
C GLY A 75 0.13 4.91 9.26
N ALA A 76 0.44 3.60 9.26
CA ALA A 76 0.49 2.76 10.45
C ALA A 76 1.91 2.49 10.94
N LEU A 77 2.94 2.84 10.16
CA LEU A 77 4.33 2.50 10.49
C LEU A 77 4.76 3.08 11.83
N ARG A 78 4.49 4.37 12.08
CA ARG A 78 4.79 5.02 13.37
C ARG A 78 4.17 4.26 14.54
N ALA A 79 2.92 3.81 14.42
CA ALA A 79 2.26 3.06 15.48
C ALA A 79 2.94 1.72 15.75
N CYS A 80 3.42 1.03 14.73
CA CYS A 80 4.20 -0.20 14.90
C CYS A 80 5.54 0.07 15.61
N LEU A 81 6.26 1.11 15.21
CA LEU A 81 7.54 1.50 15.82
C LEU A 81 7.38 1.92 17.29
N GLU A 82 6.29 2.58 17.67
CA GLU A 82 5.95 2.90 19.06
C GLU A 82 5.61 1.66 19.91
N LEU A 83 5.32 0.54 19.29
CA LEU A 83 5.13 -0.77 19.92
C LEU A 83 6.39 -1.64 19.87
N ASP A 84 7.54 -1.07 19.51
CA ASP A 84 8.81 -1.77 19.31
C ASP A 84 8.74 -2.89 18.25
N ILE A 85 7.87 -2.72 17.24
CA ILE A 85 7.68 -3.69 16.15
C ILE A 85 8.28 -3.12 14.87
N VAL A 86 9.30 -3.80 14.33
CA VAL A 86 9.80 -3.57 12.97
C VAL A 86 9.08 -4.53 12.03
N PRO A 87 8.19 -4.04 11.15
CA PRO A 87 7.42 -4.92 10.26
C PRO A 87 8.32 -5.51 9.17
N GLU A 88 7.97 -6.69 8.66
CA GLU A 88 8.70 -7.30 7.54
C GLU A 88 8.52 -6.51 6.25
N TRP A 89 7.33 -5.94 6.05
CA TRP A 89 7.01 -5.18 4.85
C TRP A 89 6.31 -3.87 5.18
N VAL A 90 6.69 -2.84 4.44
CA VAL A 90 6.01 -1.53 4.43
C VAL A 90 5.60 -1.21 3.01
N ILE A 91 4.35 -0.79 2.80
CA ILE A 91 3.87 -0.22 1.55
C ILE A 91 3.62 1.27 1.75
N THR A 92 4.09 2.10 0.82
CA THR A 92 4.08 3.55 0.97
C THR A 92 4.02 4.26 -0.39
N ASP A 93 3.29 5.36 -0.47
CA ASP A 93 3.38 6.35 -1.54
C ASP A 93 4.28 7.53 -1.15
N LEU A 94 5.03 7.39 -0.06
CA LEU A 94 5.96 8.39 0.48
C LEU A 94 5.28 9.67 0.96
N ASP A 95 3.99 9.65 1.29
CA ASP A 95 3.29 10.82 1.86
C ASP A 95 3.34 10.85 3.40
N GLY A 96 3.76 9.77 4.03
CA GLY A 96 3.97 9.66 5.46
C GLY A 96 5.25 10.31 5.98
N TYR A 97 5.68 9.91 7.18
CA TYR A 97 6.88 10.44 7.82
C TYR A 97 8.13 9.72 7.30
N ILE A 98 8.80 10.33 6.34
CA ILE A 98 9.97 9.76 5.63
C ILE A 98 11.06 9.20 6.57
N PRO A 99 11.44 9.86 7.69
CA PRO A 99 12.44 9.28 8.60
C PRO A 99 12.10 7.90 9.15
N ASP A 100 10.80 7.59 9.38
CA ASP A 100 10.37 6.26 9.81
C ASP A 100 10.56 5.22 8.71
N ILE A 101 10.20 5.57 7.48
CA ILE A 101 10.34 4.69 6.32
C ILE A 101 11.81 4.36 6.09
N LEU A 102 12.68 5.38 6.14
CA LEU A 102 14.14 5.20 6.02
C LEU A 102 14.68 4.35 7.16
N TRP A 103 14.29 4.64 8.40
CA TRP A 103 14.72 3.86 9.55
C TRP A 103 14.27 2.40 9.44
N ALA A 104 13.01 2.14 9.11
CA ALA A 104 12.48 0.79 8.96
C ALA A 104 13.23 0.01 7.86
N SER A 105 13.46 0.63 6.70
CA SER A 105 14.21 0.00 5.60
C SER A 105 15.65 -0.36 5.99
N GLN A 106 16.31 0.49 6.79
CA GLN A 106 17.67 0.26 7.30
C GLN A 106 17.71 -0.79 8.42
N ASN A 107 16.58 -1.05 9.08
CA ASN A 107 16.46 -2.01 10.19
C ASN A 107 15.73 -3.31 9.79
N GLY A 108 15.70 -3.63 8.48
CA GLY A 108 15.29 -4.95 7.98
C GLY A 108 13.91 -5.01 7.34
N SER A 109 13.11 -3.95 7.40
CA SER A 109 11.85 -3.90 6.65
C SER A 109 12.12 -3.85 5.14
N LYS A 110 11.42 -4.68 4.38
CA LYS A 110 11.33 -4.57 2.93
C LYS A 110 10.26 -3.56 2.56
N THR A 111 10.51 -2.75 1.54
CA THR A 111 9.58 -1.69 1.15
C THR A 111 9.00 -1.93 -0.23
N ILE A 112 7.73 -1.56 -0.38
CA ILE A 112 7.01 -1.48 -1.64
C ILE A 112 6.64 -0.01 -1.83
N VAL A 113 7.22 0.64 -2.84
CA VAL A 113 6.95 2.06 -3.12
C VAL A 113 5.92 2.17 -4.24
N HIS A 114 4.85 2.91 -4.01
CA HIS A 114 3.88 3.26 -5.04
C HIS A 114 4.23 4.61 -5.66
N ALA A 115 4.58 4.60 -6.95
CA ALA A 115 4.84 5.80 -7.72
C ALA A 115 3.58 6.22 -8.49
N HIS A 116 3.13 7.46 -8.28
CA HIS A 116 1.97 8.05 -8.94
C HIS A 116 2.16 9.53 -9.21
N GLY A 117 1.21 10.16 -9.93
CA GLY A 117 1.34 11.53 -10.41
C GLY A 117 1.64 12.60 -9.36
N ASP A 118 1.26 12.38 -8.09
CA ASP A 118 1.42 13.40 -7.05
C ASP A 118 2.68 13.24 -6.21
N ASN A 119 3.38 12.08 -6.29
CA ASN A 119 4.59 11.84 -5.50
C ASN A 119 5.90 11.76 -6.31
N ILE A 120 5.91 12.13 -7.57
CA ILE A 120 7.06 12.05 -8.50
C ILE A 120 8.34 12.62 -7.87
N SER A 121 8.25 13.81 -7.24
CA SER A 121 9.41 14.46 -6.61
C SER A 121 9.94 13.66 -5.41
N ARG A 122 9.07 13.10 -4.58
CA ARG A 122 9.45 12.28 -3.43
C ARG A 122 10.06 10.96 -3.85
N VAL A 123 9.49 10.30 -4.85
CA VAL A 123 10.08 9.09 -5.43
C VAL A 123 11.50 9.38 -5.93
N ASN A 124 11.68 10.44 -6.73
CA ASN A 124 13.00 10.81 -7.24
C ASN A 124 14.01 11.17 -6.13
N GLN A 125 13.55 11.70 -5.00
CA GLN A 125 14.40 12.12 -3.89
C GLN A 125 14.81 10.97 -2.97
N TYR A 126 13.93 10.02 -2.70
CA TYR A 126 14.11 9.06 -1.61
C TYR A 126 14.25 7.61 -2.05
N VAL A 127 13.89 7.26 -3.28
CA VAL A 127 13.85 5.86 -3.72
C VAL A 127 15.20 5.16 -3.60
N ASP A 128 16.30 5.84 -3.94
CA ASP A 128 17.65 5.26 -3.84
C ASP A 128 18.07 5.01 -2.38
N GLN A 129 17.61 5.86 -1.45
CA GLN A 129 17.90 5.72 -0.02
C GLN A 129 17.09 4.60 0.62
N ILE A 130 15.84 4.41 0.17
CA ILE A 130 14.93 3.37 0.64
C ILE A 130 15.32 2.02 0.04
N ASN A 131 15.81 2.00 -1.21
CA ASN A 131 16.14 0.80 -1.96
C ASN A 131 14.99 -0.24 -1.96
N PRO A 132 13.82 0.10 -2.52
CA PRO A 132 12.62 -0.72 -2.39
C PRO A 132 12.77 -2.10 -3.05
N SER A 133 12.15 -3.10 -2.45
CA SER A 133 12.06 -4.44 -3.01
C SER A 133 11.14 -4.51 -4.24
N CYS A 134 10.19 -3.59 -4.32
CA CYS A 134 9.25 -3.50 -5.45
C CYS A 134 8.77 -2.05 -5.62
N ILE A 135 8.59 -1.65 -6.87
CA ILE A 135 7.89 -0.39 -7.21
C ILE A 135 6.60 -0.72 -7.94
N THR A 136 5.52 -0.07 -7.53
CA THR A 136 4.21 -0.16 -8.17
C THR A 136 3.83 1.15 -8.82
N THR A 137 2.99 1.09 -9.82
CA THR A 137 2.43 2.27 -10.51
C THR A 137 0.92 2.14 -10.65
N THR A 138 0.24 3.25 -10.86
CA THR A 138 -1.22 3.30 -11.04
C THR A 138 -1.68 2.50 -12.26
N TYR A 139 -0.90 2.51 -13.33
CA TYR A 139 -1.18 1.76 -14.56
C TYR A 139 -0.08 0.72 -14.84
N PRO A 140 -0.41 -0.38 -15.54
CA PRO A 140 0.57 -1.42 -15.89
C PRO A 140 1.77 -0.87 -16.67
N SER A 141 2.94 -1.41 -16.35
CA SER A 141 4.21 -1.05 -17.00
C SER A 141 5.14 -2.27 -17.03
N PRO A 142 6.02 -2.38 -18.04
CA PRO A 142 7.06 -3.41 -18.03
C PRO A 142 8.06 -3.28 -16.88
N TYR A 143 8.16 -2.10 -16.29
CA TYR A 143 9.18 -1.75 -15.28
C TYR A 143 8.64 -1.72 -13.85
N SER A 144 7.35 -1.91 -13.66
CA SER A 144 6.68 -1.86 -12.35
C SER A 144 5.60 -2.91 -12.23
N SER A 145 5.21 -3.21 -11.02
CA SER A 145 4.01 -4.01 -10.76
C SER A 145 2.78 -3.10 -10.69
N CYS A 146 1.62 -3.65 -11.01
CA CYS A 146 0.34 -2.95 -10.88
C CYS A 146 -0.72 -3.95 -10.42
N TRP A 147 -1.19 -3.79 -9.20
CA TRP A 147 -2.22 -4.65 -8.60
C TRP A 147 -3.50 -3.88 -8.26
N GLY A 148 -3.56 -2.60 -8.64
CA GLY A 148 -4.65 -1.71 -8.26
C GLY A 148 -4.54 -1.19 -6.84
N GLY A 149 -5.66 -0.67 -6.31
CA GLY A 149 -5.74 -0.06 -4.99
C GLY A 149 -5.50 1.46 -5.00
N PHE A 150 -6.16 2.15 -4.08
CA PHE A 150 -6.16 3.61 -4.01
C PHE A 150 -5.37 4.14 -2.83
N THR A 151 -5.56 3.56 -1.64
CA THR A 151 -4.75 3.86 -0.45
C THR A 151 -3.82 2.69 -0.15
N ASP A 152 -2.78 2.91 0.64
CA ASP A 152 -1.83 1.84 0.94
C ASP A 152 -2.50 0.61 1.57
N GLY A 153 -3.55 0.80 2.38
CA GLY A 153 -4.30 -0.29 3.00
C GLY A 153 -5.02 -1.17 1.99
N ASP A 154 -5.86 -0.60 1.14
CA ASP A 154 -6.60 -1.37 0.13
C ASP A 154 -5.70 -1.87 -1.01
N ARG A 155 -4.63 -1.15 -1.34
CA ARG A 155 -3.57 -1.59 -2.25
C ARG A 155 -2.88 -2.84 -1.73
N SER A 156 -2.59 -2.90 -0.42
CA SER A 156 -2.04 -4.09 0.23
C SER A 156 -2.97 -5.29 0.08
N VAL A 157 -4.28 -5.10 0.26
CA VAL A 157 -5.27 -6.17 0.09
C VAL A 157 -5.27 -6.69 -1.35
N MET A 158 -5.39 -5.80 -2.34
CA MET A 158 -5.40 -6.18 -3.75
C MET A 158 -4.10 -6.87 -4.18
N MET A 159 -2.96 -6.38 -3.71
CA MET A 159 -1.66 -6.99 -3.93
C MET A 159 -1.61 -8.41 -3.36
N CYS A 160 -1.96 -8.60 -2.08
CA CYS A 160 -1.94 -9.91 -1.43
C CYS A 160 -2.83 -10.92 -2.15
N LEU A 161 -4.04 -10.53 -2.58
CA LEU A 161 -4.92 -11.37 -3.38
C LEU A 161 -4.29 -11.75 -4.72
N SER A 162 -3.69 -10.78 -5.40
CA SER A 162 -3.04 -11.00 -6.70
C SER A 162 -1.79 -11.87 -6.61
N LEU A 163 -1.10 -11.86 -5.46
CA LEU A 163 0.07 -12.69 -5.16
C LEU A 163 -0.29 -14.06 -4.55
N GLY A 164 -1.58 -14.39 -4.43
CA GLY A 164 -2.01 -15.71 -3.99
C GLY A 164 -1.83 -15.98 -2.50
N CYS A 165 -1.99 -14.96 -1.64
CA CYS A 165 -2.01 -15.17 -0.19
C CYS A 165 -3.11 -16.14 0.22
N LYS A 166 -2.82 -17.01 1.19
CA LYS A 166 -3.77 -17.98 1.74
C LYS A 166 -4.90 -17.27 2.50
N SER A 167 -4.54 -16.33 3.36
CA SER A 167 -5.48 -15.50 4.09
C SER A 167 -4.90 -14.12 4.38
N ILE A 168 -5.79 -13.14 4.52
CA ILE A 168 -5.47 -11.73 4.79
C ILE A 168 -6.28 -11.31 6.01
N LYS A 169 -5.59 -10.96 7.09
CA LYS A 169 -6.23 -10.39 8.28
C LYS A 169 -6.00 -8.87 8.29
N LEU A 170 -7.05 -8.11 8.58
CA LEU A 170 -7.00 -6.66 8.67
C LEU A 170 -6.96 -6.23 10.14
N GLU A 171 -5.90 -5.52 10.53
CA GLU A 171 -5.73 -4.96 11.86
C GLU A 171 -5.60 -3.44 11.82
N GLY A 172 -6.28 -2.73 12.71
CA GLY A 172 -6.23 -1.27 12.75
C GLY A 172 -6.91 -0.58 11.56
N PHE A 173 -7.89 -1.22 10.93
CA PHE A 173 -8.70 -0.59 9.89
C PHE A 173 -9.94 0.06 10.48
N ASN A 174 -10.07 1.38 10.28
CA ASN A 174 -11.26 2.14 10.60
C ASN A 174 -11.61 3.04 9.43
N PHE A 175 -12.71 2.78 8.77
CA PHE A 175 -13.12 3.50 7.56
C PHE A 175 -14.00 4.74 7.85
N ASP A 176 -14.43 4.91 9.09
CA ASP A 176 -15.34 5.99 9.49
C ASP A 176 -14.59 7.10 10.23
N LYS A 177 -13.32 6.85 10.64
CA LYS A 177 -12.50 7.80 11.38
C LYS A 177 -11.06 7.78 10.89
N VAL A 178 -10.47 8.96 10.70
CA VAL A 178 -9.02 9.08 10.41
C VAL A 178 -8.23 8.61 11.64
N GLY A 179 -7.30 7.70 11.44
CA GLY A 179 -6.43 7.19 12.51
C GLY A 179 -5.50 8.29 13.04
N SER A 180 -5.14 8.21 14.33
CA SER A 180 -4.29 9.20 15.00
C SER A 180 -2.89 9.33 14.37
N PHE A 181 -2.42 8.29 13.70
CA PHE A 181 -1.12 8.25 13.03
C PHE A 181 -1.18 8.64 11.55
N SER A 182 -2.38 8.84 10.99
CA SER A 182 -2.55 9.26 9.58
C SER A 182 -2.35 10.75 9.35
N GLY A 183 -1.84 11.51 10.35
CA GLY A 183 -1.74 12.97 10.33
C GLY A 183 -3.09 13.66 10.47
N ASP A 184 -3.16 14.96 10.15
CA ASP A 184 -4.33 15.79 10.42
C ASP A 184 -5.59 15.31 9.68
N TYR A 185 -6.73 15.51 10.35
CA TYR A 185 -8.04 15.27 9.76
C TYR A 185 -8.28 16.19 8.56
N SER A 186 -8.83 15.62 7.49
CA SER A 186 -9.42 16.39 6.40
C SER A 186 -10.63 15.68 5.80
N PRO A 187 -11.61 16.43 5.24
CA PRO A 187 -12.73 15.82 4.52
C PRO A 187 -12.29 14.93 3.35
N GLN A 188 -11.14 15.25 2.74
CA GLN A 188 -10.58 14.45 1.65
C GLN A 188 -10.08 13.10 2.15
N LYS A 189 -9.47 13.03 3.34
CA LYS A 189 -9.06 11.74 3.96
C LYS A 189 -10.27 10.85 4.23
N LEU A 190 -11.38 11.39 4.73
CA LEU A 190 -12.59 10.59 4.89
C LEU A 190 -13.14 10.06 3.56
N LYS A 191 -13.07 10.87 2.48
CA LYS A 191 -13.45 10.38 1.15
C LYS A 191 -12.54 9.23 0.69
N LYS A 192 -11.22 9.32 0.94
CA LYS A 192 -10.28 8.23 0.67
C LYS A 192 -10.63 6.96 1.47
N LEU A 193 -10.93 7.08 2.77
CA LEU A 193 -11.33 5.94 3.60
C LEU A 193 -12.63 5.26 3.12
N ARG A 194 -13.62 6.03 2.65
CA ARG A 194 -14.83 5.47 2.05
C ARG A 194 -14.54 4.68 0.78
N TRP A 195 -13.60 5.14 -0.04
CA TRP A 195 -13.13 4.39 -1.20
C TRP A 195 -12.39 3.13 -0.80
N ALA A 196 -11.49 3.20 0.19
CA ALA A 196 -10.81 2.03 0.73
C ALA A 196 -11.81 0.96 1.20
N LYS A 197 -12.85 1.38 1.95
CA LYS A 197 -13.96 0.49 2.36
C LYS A 197 -14.65 -0.16 1.15
N LYS A 198 -15.00 0.64 0.13
CA LYS A 198 -15.66 0.15 -1.08
C LYS A 198 -14.80 -0.88 -1.83
N ILE A 199 -13.49 -0.60 -1.95
CA ILE A 199 -12.53 -1.49 -2.61
C ILE A 199 -12.38 -2.79 -1.85
N ILE A 200 -12.17 -2.75 -0.55
CA ILE A 200 -12.00 -3.94 0.29
C ILE A 200 -13.28 -4.80 0.29
N ASN A 201 -14.46 -4.18 0.37
CA ASN A 201 -15.72 -4.92 0.27
C ASN A 201 -15.86 -5.63 -1.09
N GLU A 202 -15.45 -4.97 -2.18
CA GLU A 202 -15.46 -5.60 -3.50
C GLU A 202 -14.46 -6.76 -3.58
N CYS A 203 -13.28 -6.62 -2.97
CA CYS A 203 -12.33 -7.72 -2.83
C CYS A 203 -12.92 -8.90 -2.05
N GLN A 204 -13.66 -8.65 -0.96
CA GLN A 204 -14.32 -9.70 -0.15
C GLN A 204 -15.43 -10.43 -0.92
N ASN A 205 -16.19 -9.70 -1.74
CA ASN A 205 -17.20 -10.31 -2.59
C ASN A 205 -16.61 -11.28 -3.63
N ARG A 206 -15.31 -11.11 -3.95
CA ARG A 206 -14.59 -11.89 -4.97
C ARG A 206 -13.61 -12.91 -4.40
N SER A 207 -13.35 -12.86 -3.11
CA SER A 207 -12.42 -13.76 -2.44
C SER A 207 -12.79 -13.99 -0.99
N SER A 208 -12.80 -15.26 -0.56
CA SER A 208 -13.00 -15.66 0.84
C SER A 208 -11.73 -15.53 1.69
N SER A 209 -10.62 -15.08 1.12
CA SER A 209 -9.33 -15.03 1.83
C SER A 209 -9.20 -13.87 2.82
N ILE A 210 -10.12 -12.88 2.82
CA ILE A 210 -10.06 -11.70 3.69
C ILE A 210 -10.85 -11.94 4.98
N ILE A 211 -10.18 -11.74 6.12
CA ILE A 211 -10.73 -11.89 7.49
C ILE A 211 -10.56 -10.55 8.23
N PHE A 212 -11.62 -10.07 8.90
CA PHE A 212 -11.57 -8.90 9.80
C PHE A 212 -11.32 -9.32 11.22
#